data_ae2696889c68f11a50f58dcd709cd13a
#
_entry.id   ae2696889c68f11a50f58dcd709cd13a
#
_cell.length_a   1.000
_cell.length_b   1.000
_cell.length_c   1.000
_cell.angle_alpha   90.00
_cell.angle_beta   90.00
_cell.angle_gamma   90.00
#
_symmetry.space_group_name_H-M   'P 1'
#
loop_
_entity.id
_entity.type
_entity.pdbx_description
1 polymer ?
#
loop_
_entity_poly.entity_id
_entity_poly.type
_entity_poly.pdbx_seq_one_letter_code
_entity_poly.pdbx_strand_id
1 'polypeptide(L)'
;MIPEQMRLNLDGPQLTVEQRAVWDCIRDHRGKGNEILGTEISRMTGIDYTRVRAVIAHLINSHHRLIGSNGNGYFIPVTGAEIGAVTKSLRHRGIMILVRAAQLQKTSLVEIFNQTLLEYESREEGTTNV
;
A
#
# COMPACT_ATOMS: atom_id res chain seq x y z
N MET A 1 -15.97 10.35 -25.18
CA MET A 1 -15.80 10.51 -23.73
C MET A 1 -16.37 9.28 -23.01
N ILE A 2 -15.59 8.66 -22.17
CA ILE A 2 -16.03 7.48 -21.42
C ILE A 2 -16.94 7.93 -20.28
N PRO A 3 -18.17 7.38 -20.15
CA PRO A 3 -19.03 7.70 -19.02
C PRO A 3 -18.35 7.40 -17.70
N GLU A 4 -18.67 8.17 -16.68
CA GLU A 4 -18.07 8.01 -15.36
C GLU A 4 -18.28 6.61 -14.78
N GLN A 5 -19.46 6.03 -15.03
CA GLN A 5 -19.75 4.66 -14.60
C GLN A 5 -18.80 3.64 -15.22
N MET A 6 -18.45 3.82 -16.48
CA MET A 6 -17.48 2.95 -17.15
C MET A 6 -16.07 3.14 -16.62
N ARG A 7 -15.72 4.35 -16.19
CA ARG A 7 -14.43 4.60 -15.55
C ARG A 7 -14.30 3.83 -14.25
N LEU A 8 -15.35 3.81 -13.44
CA LEU A 8 -15.38 3.04 -12.20
C LEU A 8 -15.18 1.55 -12.46
N ASN A 9 -15.81 1.04 -13.51
CA ASN A 9 -15.67 -0.36 -13.89
C ASN A 9 -14.27 -0.69 -14.42
N LEU A 10 -13.65 0.25 -15.12
CA LEU A 10 -12.29 0.09 -15.64
C LEU A 10 -11.24 0.20 -14.52
N ASP A 11 -11.55 0.95 -13.48
CA ASP A 11 -10.63 1.15 -12.35
C ASP A 11 -10.65 -0.02 -11.36
N GLY A 12 -11.41 -1.07 -11.67
CA GLY A 12 -11.48 -2.27 -10.84
C GLY A 12 -12.68 -2.31 -9.92
N PRO A 13 -12.71 -3.26 -8.99
CA PRO A 13 -13.84 -3.43 -8.08
C PRO A 13 -14.02 -2.21 -7.19
N GLN A 14 -15.28 -1.92 -6.87
CA GLN A 14 -15.60 -0.82 -5.98
C GLN A 14 -15.17 -1.14 -4.56
N LEU A 15 -14.93 -0.10 -3.79
CA LEU A 15 -14.54 -0.23 -2.39
C LEU A 15 -15.69 -0.82 -1.57
N THR A 16 -15.34 -1.67 -0.63
CA THR A 16 -16.31 -2.14 0.39
C THR A 16 -16.69 -0.97 1.30
N VAL A 17 -17.71 -1.15 2.12
CA VAL A 17 -18.14 -0.13 3.09
C VAL A 17 -16.98 0.23 4.02
N GLU A 18 -16.25 -0.77 4.50
CA GLU A 18 -15.11 -0.58 5.40
C GLU A 18 -13.97 0.16 4.71
N GLN A 19 -13.63 -0.24 3.48
CA GLN A 19 -12.60 0.43 2.68
C GLN A 19 -12.97 1.87 2.40
N ARG A 20 -14.23 2.13 2.08
CA ARG A 20 -14.74 3.48 1.82
C ARG A 20 -14.61 4.37 3.06
N ALA A 21 -14.97 3.82 4.22
CA ALA A 21 -14.90 4.57 5.46
C ALA A 21 -13.46 4.99 5.77
N VAL A 22 -12.51 4.08 5.61
CA VAL A 22 -11.08 4.38 5.85
C VAL A 22 -10.56 5.36 4.80
N TRP A 23 -10.86 5.14 3.53
CA TRP A 23 -10.44 6.03 2.45
C TRP A 23 -10.96 7.46 2.67
N ASP A 24 -12.21 7.60 3.05
CA ASP A 24 -12.82 8.91 3.28
C ASP A 24 -12.11 9.67 4.43
N CYS A 25 -11.52 8.95 5.39
CA CYS A 25 -10.74 9.58 6.45
C CYS A 25 -9.39 10.11 5.95
N ILE A 26 -8.80 9.48 4.93
CA ILE A 26 -7.43 9.80 4.48
C ILE A 26 -7.43 10.78 3.31
N ARG A 27 -8.40 10.69 2.42
CA ARG A 27 -8.39 11.34 1.11
C ARG A 27 -8.16 12.85 1.13
N ASP A 28 -8.56 13.54 2.19
CA ASP A 28 -8.40 14.97 2.30
C ASP A 28 -7.13 15.40 3.03
N HIS A 29 -6.36 14.44 3.55
CA HIS A 29 -5.09 14.71 4.22
C HIS A 29 -3.96 14.70 3.18
N ARG A 30 -3.86 15.79 2.42
CA ARG A 30 -2.97 15.90 1.27
C ARG A 30 -1.69 16.61 1.66
N GLY A 31 -0.57 16.02 1.29
CA GLY A 31 0.74 16.59 1.50
C GLY A 31 1.33 16.27 2.87
N LYS A 32 2.66 16.25 2.90
CA LYS A 32 3.42 16.09 4.14
C LYS A 32 3.11 17.24 5.08
N GLY A 33 2.85 16.93 6.33
CA GLY A 33 2.42 17.91 7.32
C GLY A 33 0.92 17.86 7.63
N ASN A 34 0.15 17.15 6.79
CA ASN A 34 -1.29 17.01 6.96
C ASN A 34 -1.71 15.58 7.29
N GLU A 35 -0.81 14.81 7.89
CA GLU A 35 -1.05 13.41 8.21
C GLU A 35 -2.21 13.20 9.18
N ILE A 36 -2.86 12.04 9.07
CA ILE A 36 -3.85 11.57 10.04
C ILE A 36 -3.34 10.27 10.67
N LEU A 37 -3.40 10.19 11.98
CA LEU A 37 -2.96 8.99 12.71
C LEU A 37 -3.92 7.82 12.44
N GLY A 38 -3.36 6.61 12.35
CA GLY A 38 -4.17 5.39 12.23
C GLY A 38 -5.10 5.18 13.41
N THR A 39 -4.68 5.60 14.60
CA THR A 39 -5.53 5.55 15.80
C THR A 39 -6.72 6.50 15.68
N GLU A 40 -6.53 7.64 15.04
CA GLU A 40 -7.62 8.59 14.80
C GLU A 40 -8.61 8.02 13.77
N ILE A 41 -8.11 7.38 12.72
CA ILE A 41 -8.97 6.69 11.75
C ILE A 41 -9.80 5.62 12.45
N SER A 42 -9.16 4.84 13.33
CA SER A 42 -9.84 3.81 14.11
C SER A 42 -10.95 4.42 14.97
N ARG A 43 -10.67 5.54 15.63
CA ARG A 43 -11.65 6.24 16.46
C ARG A 43 -12.84 6.76 15.63
N MET A 44 -12.56 7.35 14.47
CA MET A 44 -13.60 7.95 13.62
C MET A 44 -14.48 6.90 12.95
N THR A 45 -13.92 5.76 12.59
CA THR A 45 -14.64 4.71 11.85
C THR A 45 -15.22 3.63 12.75
N GLY A 46 -14.72 3.49 13.97
CA GLY A 46 -15.07 2.37 14.84
C GLY A 46 -14.40 1.05 14.44
N ILE A 47 -13.49 1.09 13.46
CA ILE A 47 -12.76 -0.09 12.99
C ILE A 47 -11.50 -0.27 13.85
N ASP A 48 -11.22 -1.50 14.26
CA ASP A 48 -10.02 -1.82 15.03
C ASP A 48 -8.74 -1.35 14.32
N TYR A 49 -7.77 -0.86 15.08
CA TYR A 49 -6.53 -0.32 14.52
C TYR A 49 -5.79 -1.32 13.61
N THR A 50 -5.69 -2.58 14.05
CA THR A 50 -5.04 -3.62 13.24
C THR A 50 -5.78 -3.80 11.92
N ARG A 51 -7.10 -3.75 11.95
CA ARG A 51 -7.92 -3.85 10.75
C ARG A 51 -7.77 -2.63 9.86
N VAL A 52 -7.68 -1.43 10.44
CA VAL A 52 -7.41 -0.20 9.67
C VAL A 52 -6.13 -0.35 8.85
N ARG A 53 -5.06 -0.85 9.47
CA ARG A 53 -3.79 -1.07 8.77
C ARG A 53 -3.94 -2.06 7.61
N ALA A 54 -4.67 -3.14 7.82
CA ALA A 54 -4.92 -4.13 6.77
C ALA A 54 -5.74 -3.53 5.62
N VAL A 55 -6.75 -2.73 5.94
CA VAL A 55 -7.58 -2.05 4.95
C VAL A 55 -6.74 -1.08 4.11
N ILE A 56 -5.86 -0.31 4.76
CA ILE A 56 -4.98 0.63 4.04
C ILE A 56 -4.06 -0.12 3.08
N ALA A 57 -3.46 -1.23 3.51
CA ALA A 57 -2.63 -2.06 2.64
C ALA A 57 -3.42 -2.54 1.42
N HIS A 58 -4.67 -2.93 1.61
CA HIS A 58 -5.55 -3.37 0.53
C HIS A 58 -5.91 -2.23 -0.42
N LEU A 59 -6.16 -1.03 0.11
CA LEU A 59 -6.40 0.16 -0.72
C LEU A 59 -5.21 0.46 -1.62
N ILE A 60 -4.01 0.33 -1.12
CA ILE A 60 -2.78 0.56 -1.91
C ILE A 60 -2.59 -0.54 -2.95
N ASN A 61 -2.64 -1.79 -2.52
CA ASN A 61 -2.24 -2.93 -3.36
C ASN A 61 -3.30 -3.34 -4.37
N SER A 62 -4.58 -3.29 -3.99
CA SER A 62 -5.67 -3.78 -4.84
C SER A 62 -6.44 -2.67 -5.54
N HIS A 63 -6.50 -1.49 -4.94
CA HIS A 63 -7.25 -0.35 -5.48
C HIS A 63 -6.36 0.79 -5.94
N HIS A 64 -5.04 0.61 -5.87
CA HIS A 64 -4.03 1.56 -6.38
C HIS A 64 -4.18 2.97 -5.81
N ARG A 65 -4.63 3.08 -4.57
CA ARG A 65 -4.72 4.37 -3.89
C ARG A 65 -3.33 4.82 -3.47
N LEU A 66 -3.01 6.08 -3.74
CA LEU A 66 -1.72 6.65 -3.41
C LEU A 66 -1.77 7.14 -1.95
N ILE A 67 -1.32 6.29 -1.03
CA ILE A 67 -1.30 6.59 0.39
C ILE A 67 0.13 6.44 0.89
N GLY A 68 0.67 7.48 1.50
CA GLY A 68 1.96 7.45 2.15
C GLY A 68 1.82 7.39 3.67
N SER A 69 2.89 7.01 4.34
CA SER A 69 2.93 7.02 5.80
C SER A 69 4.29 7.48 6.28
N ASN A 70 4.30 8.10 7.45
CA ASN A 70 5.52 8.48 8.17
C ASN A 70 5.25 8.38 9.69
N GLY A 71 6.16 8.87 10.51
CA GLY A 71 5.98 8.81 11.97
C GLY A 71 4.76 9.58 12.49
N ASN A 72 4.18 10.45 11.67
CA ASN A 72 3.04 11.28 12.05
C ASN A 72 1.70 10.75 11.53
N GLY A 73 1.71 9.68 10.75
CA GLY A 73 0.48 9.05 10.27
C GLY A 73 0.45 8.87 8.75
N TYR A 74 -0.77 8.84 8.21
CA TYR A 74 -1.04 8.62 6.79
C TYR A 74 -1.39 9.91 6.09
N PHE A 75 -1.02 10.02 4.82
CA PHE A 75 -1.31 11.21 4.00
C PHE A 75 -1.30 10.84 2.52
N ILE A 76 -1.83 11.74 1.70
CA ILE A 76 -1.80 11.59 0.24
C ILE A 76 -0.61 12.39 -0.29
N PRO A 77 0.47 11.74 -0.79
CA PRO A 77 1.58 12.48 -1.38
C PRO A 77 1.09 13.26 -2.60
N VAL A 78 1.51 14.53 -2.71
CA VAL A 78 1.08 15.40 -3.81
C VAL A 78 2.23 15.91 -4.67
N THR A 79 3.47 15.80 -4.19
CA THR A 79 4.66 16.21 -4.95
C THR A 79 5.51 15.00 -5.32
N GLY A 80 6.32 15.15 -6.38
CA GLY A 80 7.26 14.10 -6.74
C GLY A 80 8.25 13.78 -5.63
N ALA A 81 8.67 14.80 -4.86
CA ALA A 81 9.57 14.62 -3.73
C ALA A 81 8.92 13.77 -2.63
N GLU A 82 7.64 14.01 -2.34
CA GLU A 82 6.90 13.23 -1.34
C GLU A 82 6.72 11.78 -1.79
N ILE A 83 6.36 11.57 -3.05
CA ILE A 83 6.23 10.22 -3.62
C ILE A 83 7.57 9.49 -3.56
N GLY A 84 8.66 10.18 -3.91
CA GLY A 84 10.02 9.61 -3.85
C GLY A 84 10.40 9.20 -2.43
N ALA A 85 10.11 10.04 -1.44
CA ALA A 85 10.43 9.76 -0.04
C ALA A 85 9.65 8.56 0.49
N VAL A 86 8.36 8.47 0.19
CA VAL A 86 7.52 7.33 0.58
C VAL A 86 8.03 6.04 -0.05
N THR A 87 8.34 6.08 -1.35
CA THR A 87 8.84 4.92 -2.10
C THR A 87 10.19 4.46 -1.56
N LYS A 88 11.09 5.39 -1.25
CA LYS A 88 12.41 5.07 -0.69
C LYS A 88 12.27 4.35 0.64
N SER A 89 11.39 4.83 1.51
CA SER A 89 11.14 4.20 2.81
C SER A 89 10.62 2.78 2.65
N LEU A 90 9.68 2.57 1.72
CA LEU A 90 9.14 1.23 1.44
C LEU A 90 10.21 0.29 0.91
N ARG A 91 11.04 0.76 -0.03
CA ARG A 91 12.13 -0.04 -0.58
C ARG A 91 13.13 -0.43 0.50
N HIS A 92 13.46 0.51 1.40
CA HIS A 92 14.38 0.21 2.50
C HIS A 92 13.82 -0.88 3.41
N ARG A 93 12.54 -0.78 3.80
CA ARG A 93 11.91 -1.82 4.63
C ARG A 93 11.88 -3.16 3.93
N GLY A 94 11.59 -3.18 2.62
CA GLY A 94 11.58 -4.40 1.82
C GLY A 94 12.95 -5.07 1.77
N ILE A 95 14.00 -4.28 1.53
CA ILE A 95 15.37 -4.80 1.48
C ILE A 95 15.79 -5.37 2.85
N MET A 96 15.44 -4.71 3.94
CA MET A 96 15.81 -5.18 5.27
C MET A 96 15.12 -6.50 5.63
N ILE A 97 13.89 -6.71 5.14
CA ILE A 97 13.19 -7.98 5.30
C ILE A 97 13.92 -9.09 4.51
N LEU A 98 14.34 -8.80 3.29
CA LEU A 98 15.10 -9.76 2.46
C LEU A 98 16.46 -10.07 3.07
N VAL A 99 17.13 -9.10 3.67
CA VAL A 99 18.38 -9.32 4.40
C VAL A 99 18.18 -10.33 5.53
N ARG A 100 17.08 -10.20 6.26
CA ARG A 100 16.74 -11.14 7.33
C ARG A 100 16.55 -12.56 6.79
N ALA A 101 15.84 -12.68 5.67
CA ALA A 101 15.65 -13.99 5.02
C ALA A 101 16.98 -14.59 4.59
N ALA A 102 17.88 -13.77 4.00
CA ALA A 102 19.20 -14.22 3.58
C ALA A 102 20.02 -14.74 4.76
N GLN A 103 19.97 -14.03 5.89
CA GLN A 103 20.68 -14.46 7.09
C GLN A 103 20.17 -15.79 7.63
N LEU A 104 18.84 -15.99 7.64
CA LEU A 104 18.23 -17.24 8.09
C LEU A 104 18.59 -18.42 7.20
N GLN A 105 18.65 -18.21 5.89
CA GLN A 105 19.05 -19.25 4.93
C GLN A 105 20.57 -19.37 4.78
N LYS A 106 21.33 -18.49 5.41
CA LYS A 106 22.80 -18.43 5.30
C LYS A 106 23.24 -18.30 3.84
N THR A 107 22.58 -17.40 3.12
CA THR A 107 22.86 -17.15 1.71
C THR A 107 23.02 -15.65 1.49
N SER A 108 23.32 -15.23 0.25
CA SER A 108 23.51 -13.83 -0.08
C SER A 108 22.17 -13.12 -0.31
N LEU A 109 22.16 -11.80 -0.17
CA LEU A 109 21.00 -10.98 -0.48
C LEU A 109 20.59 -11.12 -1.94
N VAL A 110 21.58 -11.18 -2.86
CA VAL A 110 21.31 -11.33 -4.30
C VAL A 110 20.57 -12.64 -4.57
N GLU A 111 21.02 -13.75 -3.94
CA GLU A 111 20.39 -15.06 -4.11
C GLU A 111 18.93 -15.04 -3.62
N ILE A 112 18.68 -14.46 -2.44
CA ILE A 112 17.33 -14.34 -1.88
C ILE A 112 16.45 -13.46 -2.77
N PHE A 113 17.00 -12.36 -3.27
CA PHE A 113 16.26 -11.46 -4.16
C PHE A 113 15.84 -12.20 -5.43
N ASN A 114 16.75 -12.97 -6.04
CA ASN A 114 16.45 -13.73 -7.25
C ASN A 114 15.38 -14.80 -7.00
N GLN A 115 15.46 -15.54 -5.89
CA GLN A 115 14.44 -16.52 -5.52
C GLN A 115 13.08 -15.87 -5.36
N THR A 116 13.03 -14.75 -4.65
CA THR A 116 11.78 -14.02 -4.38
C THR A 116 11.17 -13.50 -5.68
N LEU A 117 12.00 -12.97 -6.57
CA LEU A 117 11.55 -12.45 -7.85
C LEU A 117 10.97 -13.57 -8.73
N LEU A 118 11.62 -14.72 -8.78
CA LEU A 118 11.13 -15.88 -9.55
C LEU A 118 9.79 -16.38 -9.01
N GLU A 119 9.65 -16.46 -7.69
CA GLU A 119 8.39 -16.87 -7.06
C GLU A 119 7.27 -15.89 -7.39
N TYR A 120 7.55 -14.61 -7.33
CA TYR A 120 6.58 -13.56 -7.66
C TYR A 120 6.16 -13.65 -9.14
N GLU A 121 7.12 -13.79 -10.06
CA GLU A 121 6.86 -13.91 -11.49
C GLU A 121 6.01 -15.15 -11.82
N SER A 122 6.31 -16.28 -11.20
CA SER A 122 5.53 -17.51 -11.39
C SER A 122 4.08 -17.32 -10.93
N ARG A 123 3.88 -16.62 -9.82
CA ARG A 123 2.54 -16.34 -9.29
C ARG A 123 1.75 -15.43 -10.21
N GLU A 124 2.39 -14.40 -10.77
CA GLU A 124 1.75 -13.49 -11.73
C GLU A 124 1.36 -14.21 -13.01
N GLU A 125 2.23 -15.07 -13.54
CA GLU A 125 1.94 -15.87 -14.73
C GLU A 125 0.75 -16.81 -14.47
N GLY A 126 0.71 -17.45 -13.31
CA GLY A 126 -0.40 -18.33 -12.92
C GLY A 126 -1.71 -17.58 -12.83
N THR A 127 -1.68 -16.33 -12.37
CA THR A 127 -2.87 -15.48 -12.28
C THR A 127 -3.35 -15.04 -13.66
N THR A 128 -2.43 -14.77 -14.57
CA THR A 128 -2.75 -14.25 -15.91
C THR A 128 -3.35 -15.33 -16.83
N ASN A 129 -3.03 -16.58 -16.59
CA ASN A 129 -3.46 -17.70 -17.44
C ASN A 129 -4.78 -18.31 -17.03
N VAL A 130 -5.48 -17.72 -16.08
CA VAL A 130 -6.78 -18.22 -15.63
C VAL A 130 -7.93 -17.72 -16.49
#